data_590ac9245bc22c0991bc0db9a16f0c4f
#
_entry.id   590ac9245bc22c0991bc0db9a16f0c4f
#
_cell.length_a   1.000
_cell.length_b   1.000
_cell.length_c   1.000
_cell.angle_alpha   90.00
_cell.angle_beta   90.00
_cell.angle_gamma   90.00
#
_symmetry.space_group_name_H-M   'P 1'
#
loop_
_entity.id
_entity.type
_entity.pdbx_description
1 polymer ?
#
loop_
_entity_poly.entity_id
_entity_poly.type
_entity_poly.pdbx_seq_one_letter_code
_entity_poly.pdbx_strand_id
1 'polypeptide(L)'
;TLLASSAASDVYKRQVLEHGKAPKGASYEYAVLPRTDAASLKAFAKKPSYKVLQQDRNAHIVRSLTDNLTSYVLFETPQALPEEGLLQKADTSCLVMIREDRDKLLLTVSQPDLALYRGPSDEAFDKDGKRMERSIYSRPWIDNDSGEIPVTVTLKGKWNVAETPYCKVISKDKQQTVLQFTCRDAASFDVELKK
;
A
#
# COMPACT_ATOMS: atom_id res chain seq x y z
N THR A 1 17.23 -16.43 -13.26
CA THR A 1 18.26 -16.13 -14.30
C THR A 1 18.27 -14.62 -14.51
N LEU A 2 19.41 -13.99 -14.25
CA LEU A 2 19.62 -12.57 -14.50
C LEU A 2 19.95 -12.39 -15.98
N LEU A 3 19.07 -11.79 -16.75
CA LEU A 3 19.35 -11.36 -18.11
C LEU A 3 19.71 -9.88 -18.10
N ALA A 4 20.95 -9.54 -18.38
CA ALA A 4 21.37 -8.16 -18.61
C ALA A 4 21.27 -7.88 -20.12
N SER A 5 20.44 -6.92 -20.51
CA SER A 5 20.35 -6.42 -21.88
C SER A 5 21.35 -5.30 -22.09
N SER A 6 22.16 -5.38 -23.16
CA SER A 6 23.32 -4.51 -23.35
C SER A 6 23.20 -3.42 -24.42
N ALA A 7 22.02 -3.15 -24.95
CA ALA A 7 21.87 -2.11 -26.00
C ALA A 7 21.35 -0.79 -25.42
N ALA A 8 22.03 0.31 -25.58
CA ALA A 8 21.70 1.68 -25.14
C ALA A 8 21.27 1.77 -23.66
N SER A 9 21.60 0.77 -22.93
CA SER A 9 20.94 0.30 -21.72
C SER A 9 21.81 0.45 -20.49
N ASP A 10 22.86 1.21 -20.60
CA ASP A 10 23.69 1.55 -19.43
C ASP A 10 22.96 2.40 -18.41
N VAL A 11 21.70 2.77 -18.73
CA VAL A 11 20.85 3.63 -17.89
C VAL A 11 19.95 2.81 -16.95
N TYR A 12 19.62 1.55 -17.23
CA TYR A 12 18.78 0.73 -16.36
C TYR A 12 19.14 -0.77 -16.37
N LYS A 13 18.87 -1.44 -15.26
CA LYS A 13 18.96 -2.89 -15.13
C LYS A 13 17.57 -3.50 -15.05
N ARG A 14 17.28 -4.48 -15.90
CA ARG A 14 16.04 -5.23 -15.89
C ARG A 14 16.26 -6.59 -15.22
N GLN A 15 15.40 -6.91 -14.26
CA GLN A 15 15.34 -8.23 -13.63
C GLN A 15 14.04 -8.92 -14.03
N VAL A 16 14.11 -10.22 -14.31
CA VAL A 16 12.96 -11.03 -14.69
C VAL A 16 12.97 -12.30 -13.84
N LEU A 17 11.82 -12.59 -13.23
CA LEU A 17 11.56 -13.86 -12.56
C LEU A 17 10.71 -14.72 -13.50
N GLU A 18 11.29 -15.82 -13.98
CA GLU A 18 10.60 -16.74 -14.89
C GLU A 18 9.82 -17.78 -14.10
N HIS A 19 8.52 -17.89 -14.37
CA HIS A 19 7.62 -18.90 -13.78
C HIS A 19 7.29 -20.03 -14.77
N GLY A 20 8.01 -20.13 -15.89
CA GLY A 20 7.76 -21.11 -16.96
C GLY A 20 6.60 -20.73 -17.88
N LYS A 21 6.15 -21.70 -18.69
CA LYS A 21 5.01 -21.51 -19.62
C LYS A 21 3.69 -21.70 -18.89
N ALA A 22 2.76 -20.74 -19.04
CA ALA A 22 1.41 -20.78 -18.47
C ALA A 22 1.36 -21.12 -16.96
N PRO A 23 2.05 -20.35 -16.09
CA PRO A 23 2.09 -20.65 -14.68
C PRO A 23 0.69 -20.52 -14.06
N LYS A 24 0.37 -21.45 -13.14
CA LYS A 24 -0.88 -21.43 -12.38
C LYS A 24 -0.55 -21.21 -10.90
N GLY A 25 -1.10 -20.14 -10.31
CA GLY A 25 -0.89 -19.83 -8.89
C GLY A 25 0.56 -19.50 -8.53
N ALA A 26 1.38 -19.08 -9.51
CA ALA A 26 2.75 -18.68 -9.25
C ALA A 26 2.78 -17.33 -8.52
N SER A 27 3.65 -17.24 -7.52
CA SER A 27 3.91 -16.02 -6.77
C SER A 27 5.41 -15.79 -6.65
N TYR A 28 5.81 -14.59 -6.34
CA TYR A 28 7.20 -14.26 -6.07
C TYR A 28 7.30 -13.26 -4.91
N GLU A 29 8.45 -13.29 -4.30
CA GLU A 29 8.82 -12.38 -3.22
C GLU A 29 10.26 -11.94 -3.44
N TYR A 30 10.54 -10.67 -3.24
CA TYR A 30 11.90 -10.17 -3.29
C TYR A 30 12.12 -9.04 -2.27
N ALA A 31 13.37 -8.88 -1.86
CA ALA A 31 13.80 -7.77 -1.03
C ALA A 31 14.97 -7.05 -1.68
N VAL A 32 15.02 -5.74 -1.56
CA VAL A 32 16.11 -4.90 -2.00
C VAL A 32 16.86 -4.38 -0.77
N LEU A 33 18.13 -4.75 -0.64
CA LEU A 33 18.99 -4.30 0.45
C LEU A 33 20.01 -3.30 -0.11
N PRO A 34 19.77 -2.00 0.03
CA PRO A 34 20.72 -0.99 -0.44
C PRO A 34 21.99 -1.02 0.44
N ARG A 35 23.14 -0.74 -0.17
CA ARG A 35 24.44 -0.65 0.51
C ARG A 35 24.79 -1.87 1.36
N THR A 36 24.50 -3.08 0.87
CA THR A 36 24.81 -4.34 1.54
C THR A 36 25.98 -5.06 0.87
N ASP A 37 26.68 -5.92 1.62
CA ASP A 37 27.67 -6.84 1.11
C ASP A 37 27.11 -8.26 0.89
N ALA A 38 27.90 -9.13 0.24
CA ALA A 38 27.47 -10.48 -0.08
C ALA A 38 27.24 -11.38 1.16
N ALA A 39 27.95 -11.14 2.25
CA ALA A 39 27.79 -11.92 3.49
C ALA A 39 26.47 -11.53 4.20
N SER A 40 26.22 -10.24 4.32
CA SER A 40 24.97 -9.67 4.87
C SER A 40 23.76 -10.09 4.05
N LEU A 41 23.88 -10.07 2.71
CA LEU A 41 22.80 -10.54 1.83
C LEU A 41 22.50 -12.04 2.04
N LYS A 42 23.55 -12.89 2.16
CA LYS A 42 23.35 -14.32 2.45
C LYS A 42 22.72 -14.56 3.82
N ALA A 43 23.12 -13.78 4.83
CA ALA A 43 22.55 -13.88 6.16
C ALA A 43 21.07 -13.49 6.16
N PHE A 44 20.71 -12.37 5.51
CA PHE A 44 19.34 -11.93 5.34
C PHE A 44 18.48 -12.96 4.59
N ALA A 45 18.98 -13.53 3.50
CA ALA A 45 18.27 -14.57 2.73
C ALA A 45 17.97 -15.84 3.55
N LYS A 46 18.83 -16.18 4.53
CA LYS A 46 18.59 -17.31 5.44
C LYS A 46 17.58 -16.98 6.55
N LYS A 47 17.55 -15.73 7.00
CA LYS A 47 16.68 -15.28 8.09
C LYS A 47 16.21 -13.85 7.79
N PRO A 48 15.20 -13.68 6.94
CA PRO A 48 14.64 -12.37 6.65
C PRO A 48 14.14 -11.68 7.92
N SER A 49 14.33 -10.37 7.98
CA SER A 49 13.81 -9.54 9.09
C SER A 49 12.37 -9.10 8.89
N TYR A 50 11.64 -9.77 8.04
CA TYR A 50 10.22 -9.52 7.78
C TYR A 50 9.44 -10.82 7.63
N LYS A 51 8.12 -10.73 7.72
CA LYS A 51 7.17 -11.81 7.49
C LYS A 51 6.05 -11.33 6.58
N VAL A 52 5.74 -12.09 5.55
CA VAL A 52 4.53 -11.88 4.74
C VAL A 52 3.36 -12.51 5.49
N LEU A 53 2.37 -11.70 5.87
CA LEU A 53 1.19 -12.16 6.60
C LEU A 53 0.05 -12.53 5.64
N GLN A 54 -0.04 -11.83 4.51
CA GLN A 54 -1.00 -12.10 3.45
C GLN A 54 -0.42 -11.68 2.10
N GLN A 55 -0.67 -12.50 1.07
CA GLN A 55 -0.31 -12.20 -0.31
C GLN A 55 -1.32 -12.86 -1.23
N ASP A 56 -2.33 -12.12 -1.60
CA ASP A 56 -3.37 -12.56 -2.53
C ASP A 56 -3.88 -11.36 -3.36
N ARG A 57 -4.93 -11.57 -4.15
CA ARG A 57 -5.51 -10.52 -4.99
C ARG A 57 -6.18 -9.39 -4.19
N ASN A 58 -6.49 -9.62 -2.92
CA ASN A 58 -7.23 -8.66 -2.10
C ASN A 58 -6.26 -7.77 -1.31
N ALA A 59 -5.16 -8.36 -0.82
CA ALA A 59 -4.20 -7.61 0.00
C ALA A 59 -2.78 -8.18 -0.06
N HIS A 60 -1.80 -7.30 0.10
CA HIS A 60 -0.44 -7.65 0.48
C HIS A 60 -0.13 -7.04 1.86
N ILE A 61 0.22 -7.90 2.81
CA ILE A 61 0.48 -7.48 4.19
C ILE A 61 1.83 -8.02 4.62
N VAL A 62 2.72 -7.11 5.02
CA VAL A 62 4.09 -7.44 5.42
C VAL A 62 4.39 -6.83 6.78
N ARG A 63 4.98 -7.61 7.66
CA ARG A 63 5.45 -7.18 8.98
C ARG A 63 6.97 -7.15 9.03
N SER A 64 7.55 -6.00 9.35
CA SER A 64 8.96 -5.88 9.77
C SER A 64 9.10 -6.41 11.19
N LEU A 65 10.07 -7.29 11.40
CA LEU A 65 10.35 -7.88 12.71
C LEU A 65 11.32 -7.03 13.54
N THR A 66 12.03 -6.10 12.89
CA THR A 66 13.00 -5.21 13.55
C THR A 66 12.36 -3.91 14.01
N ASP A 67 11.38 -3.40 13.28
CA ASP A 67 10.83 -2.05 13.48
C ASP A 67 9.43 -2.05 14.07
N ASN A 68 8.89 -3.23 14.41
CA ASN A 68 7.50 -3.40 14.85
C ASN A 68 6.49 -2.70 13.93
N LEU A 69 6.75 -2.79 12.63
CA LEU A 69 5.99 -2.12 11.59
C LEU A 69 5.20 -3.15 10.79
N THR A 70 3.91 -2.92 10.62
CA THR A 70 3.08 -3.69 9.70
C THR A 70 2.55 -2.79 8.60
N SER A 71 2.80 -3.17 7.36
CA SER A 71 2.34 -2.47 6.15
C SER A 71 1.23 -3.27 5.49
N TYR A 72 0.16 -2.60 5.13
CA TYR A 72 -1.03 -3.14 4.47
C TYR A 72 -1.23 -2.43 3.14
N VAL A 73 -1.24 -3.18 2.06
CA VAL A 73 -1.70 -2.73 0.74
C VAL A 73 -3.00 -3.44 0.48
N LEU A 74 -4.12 -2.72 0.56
CA LEU A 74 -5.46 -3.25 0.38
C LEU A 74 -5.95 -2.86 -1.02
N PHE A 75 -6.02 -3.84 -1.93
CA PHE A 75 -6.50 -3.64 -3.32
C PHE A 75 -8.02 -3.66 -3.39
N GLU A 76 -8.60 -4.52 -2.57
CA GLU A 76 -10.04 -4.68 -2.39
C GLU A 76 -10.36 -4.48 -0.91
N THR A 77 -11.62 -4.29 -0.57
CA THR A 77 -12.06 -4.30 0.84
C THR A 77 -12.01 -5.74 1.34
N PRO A 78 -10.97 -6.16 2.07
CA PRO A 78 -10.84 -7.55 2.46
C PRO A 78 -11.91 -7.89 3.51
N GLN A 79 -12.53 -9.07 3.37
CA GLN A 79 -13.51 -9.57 4.32
C GLN A 79 -12.86 -9.99 5.65
N ALA A 80 -11.60 -10.39 5.61
CA ALA A 80 -10.81 -10.73 6.77
C ALA A 80 -9.36 -10.33 6.60
N LEU A 81 -8.76 -9.81 7.65
CA LEU A 81 -7.34 -9.49 7.76
C LEU A 81 -6.66 -10.43 8.75
N PRO A 82 -5.33 -10.65 8.65
CA PRO A 82 -4.61 -11.52 9.56
C PRO A 82 -4.77 -11.09 11.03
N GLU A 83 -4.99 -12.05 11.90
CA GLU A 83 -5.16 -11.81 13.34
C GLU A 83 -3.90 -11.24 14.01
N GLU A 84 -2.73 -11.49 13.45
CA GLU A 84 -1.45 -10.98 13.96
C GLU A 84 -1.32 -9.45 13.86
N GLY A 85 -2.12 -8.79 13.02
CA GLY A 85 -2.11 -7.34 12.83
C GLY A 85 -3.08 -6.60 13.74
N LEU A 86 -2.85 -5.31 13.92
CA LEU A 86 -3.76 -4.41 14.64
C LEU A 86 -4.91 -3.90 13.79
N LEU A 87 -4.76 -3.82 12.48
CA LEU A 87 -5.84 -3.46 11.57
C LEU A 87 -6.83 -4.61 11.47
N GLN A 88 -8.10 -4.35 11.79
CA GLN A 88 -9.19 -5.31 11.67
C GLN A 88 -9.97 -5.16 10.36
N LYS A 89 -10.14 -3.91 9.91
CA LYS A 89 -10.95 -3.58 8.75
C LYS A 89 -10.56 -2.24 8.16
N ALA A 90 -10.73 -2.13 6.84
CA ALA A 90 -10.85 -0.86 6.13
C ALA A 90 -12.09 -0.92 5.24
N ASP A 91 -12.75 0.21 5.00
CA ASP A 91 -13.98 0.29 4.20
C ASP A 91 -13.74 0.49 2.71
N THR A 92 -12.50 0.80 2.32
CA THR A 92 -12.10 1.00 0.93
C THR A 92 -10.66 0.54 0.69
N SER A 93 -10.27 0.42 -0.58
CA SER A 93 -8.87 0.19 -0.97
C SER A 93 -7.99 1.32 -0.44
N CYS A 94 -6.91 0.98 0.22
CA CYS A 94 -6.02 1.98 0.81
C CYS A 94 -4.66 1.37 1.17
N LEU A 95 -3.73 2.24 1.50
CA LEU A 95 -2.46 1.88 2.10
C LEU A 95 -2.52 2.23 3.59
N VAL A 96 -2.16 1.29 4.44
CA VAL A 96 -2.10 1.51 5.88
C VAL A 96 -0.74 1.05 6.39
N MET A 97 -0.13 1.85 7.25
CA MET A 97 1.10 1.48 7.93
C MET A 97 0.93 1.70 9.43
N ILE A 98 1.26 0.71 10.23
CA ILE A 98 1.15 0.77 11.69
C ILE A 98 2.52 0.43 12.28
N ARG A 99 3.12 1.40 12.97
CA ARG A 99 4.31 1.19 13.80
C ARG A 99 3.91 1.15 15.27
N GLU A 100 4.27 0.07 15.94
CA GLU A 100 3.98 -0.15 17.33
C GLU A 100 5.20 0.25 18.21
N ASP A 101 5.00 1.12 19.17
CA ASP A 101 6.01 1.50 20.15
C ASP A 101 5.40 1.53 21.56
N ARG A 102 5.50 0.40 22.26
CA ARG A 102 4.93 0.19 23.62
C ARG A 102 3.47 0.57 23.71
N ASP A 103 3.17 1.75 24.29
CA ASP A 103 1.81 2.27 24.53
C ASP A 103 1.35 3.24 23.43
N LYS A 104 2.14 3.37 22.36
CA LYS A 104 1.89 4.27 21.25
C LYS A 104 1.83 3.52 19.94
N LEU A 105 1.06 4.05 19.03
CA LEU A 105 1.06 3.68 17.62
C LEU A 105 1.29 4.92 16.78
N LEU A 106 2.09 4.78 15.74
CA LEU A 106 2.05 5.69 14.60
C LEU A 106 1.24 5.00 13.50
N LEU A 107 0.09 5.55 13.17
CA LEU A 107 -0.78 5.10 12.09
C LEU A 107 -0.65 6.05 10.92
N THR A 108 -0.30 5.51 9.76
CA THR A 108 -0.29 6.22 8.49
C THR A 108 -1.37 5.64 7.59
N VAL A 109 -2.20 6.48 6.99
CA VAL A 109 -3.21 6.07 6.01
C VAL A 109 -3.05 6.90 4.74
N SER A 110 -3.15 6.25 3.59
CA SER A 110 -3.16 6.89 2.28
C SER A 110 -4.16 6.18 1.36
N GLN A 111 -4.89 6.97 0.59
CA GLN A 111 -5.70 6.45 -0.51
C GLN A 111 -4.99 6.86 -1.82
N PRO A 112 -4.44 5.89 -2.56
CA PRO A 112 -3.54 6.16 -3.68
C PRO A 112 -4.25 6.58 -4.97
N ASP A 113 -5.58 6.53 -5.02
CA ASP A 113 -6.32 6.98 -6.20
C ASP A 113 -6.25 8.51 -6.29
N LEU A 114 -5.62 9.00 -7.33
CA LEU A 114 -5.57 10.43 -7.63
C LEU A 114 -6.91 10.98 -8.10
N ALA A 115 -7.93 10.11 -8.25
CA ALA A 115 -9.26 10.47 -8.76
C ALA A 115 -9.17 11.38 -10.00
N LEU A 116 -8.22 11.09 -10.90
CA LEU A 116 -8.01 11.87 -12.10
C LEU A 116 -9.30 11.99 -12.89
N TYR A 117 -9.70 13.21 -13.22
CA TYR A 117 -10.91 13.49 -13.96
C TYR A 117 -11.03 12.61 -15.21
N ARG A 118 -12.11 11.88 -15.28
CA ARG A 118 -12.51 11.08 -16.43
C ARG A 118 -13.68 11.78 -17.11
N GLY A 119 -13.40 12.73 -17.99
CA GLY A 119 -14.42 13.39 -18.78
C GLY A 119 -14.91 12.52 -19.93
N PRO A 120 -15.91 13.00 -20.68
CA PRO A 120 -16.41 12.31 -21.89
C PRO A 120 -15.33 12.01 -22.92
N SER A 121 -14.24 12.78 -22.88
CA SER A 121 -13.07 12.56 -23.73
C SER A 121 -12.14 11.44 -23.23
N ASP A 122 -12.46 10.78 -22.10
CA ASP A 122 -11.67 9.72 -21.49
C ASP A 122 -12.20 8.32 -21.75
N GLU A 123 -13.03 8.17 -22.75
CA GLU A 123 -13.43 6.85 -23.18
C GLU A 123 -12.20 6.01 -23.54
N ALA A 124 -12.17 4.77 -23.05
CA ALA A 124 -11.06 3.86 -23.25
C ALA A 124 -10.88 3.48 -24.73
N PHE A 125 -11.89 3.73 -25.56
CA PHE A 125 -11.93 3.39 -26.97
C PHE A 125 -12.45 4.59 -27.78
N ASP A 126 -11.92 4.76 -28.98
CA ASP A 126 -12.44 5.72 -29.93
C ASP A 126 -13.74 5.21 -30.60
N LYS A 127 -14.31 6.02 -31.50
CA LYS A 127 -15.56 5.68 -32.24
C LYS A 127 -15.42 4.43 -33.08
N ASP A 128 -14.23 4.05 -33.48
CA ASP A 128 -13.88 2.89 -34.26
C ASP A 128 -13.55 1.66 -33.43
N GLY A 129 -13.69 1.74 -32.11
CA GLY A 129 -13.40 0.68 -31.15
C GLY A 129 -11.91 0.45 -30.91
N LYS A 130 -11.04 1.37 -31.35
CA LYS A 130 -9.61 1.30 -31.09
C LYS A 130 -9.30 1.84 -29.71
N ARG A 131 -8.54 1.06 -28.94
CA ARG A 131 -8.08 1.49 -27.63
C ARG A 131 -7.25 2.77 -27.72
N MET A 132 -7.66 3.79 -26.98
CA MET A 132 -6.95 5.04 -26.90
C MET A 132 -5.93 5.00 -25.77
N GLU A 133 -4.66 5.18 -26.10
CA GLU A 133 -3.61 5.39 -25.10
C GLU A 133 -3.63 6.86 -24.69
N ARG A 134 -3.87 7.11 -23.41
CA ARG A 134 -3.84 8.44 -22.83
C ARG A 134 -2.79 8.51 -21.75
N SER A 135 -1.90 9.45 -21.93
CA SER A 135 -0.89 9.75 -20.91
C SER A 135 -1.51 10.66 -19.85
N ILE A 136 -1.24 10.38 -18.59
CA ILE A 136 -1.52 11.29 -17.49
C ILE A 136 -0.84 12.65 -17.68
N TYR A 137 0.25 12.69 -18.44
CA TYR A 137 0.99 13.92 -18.76
C TYR A 137 0.33 14.79 -19.83
N SER A 138 -0.70 14.31 -20.49
CA SER A 138 -1.45 15.09 -21.50
C SER A 138 -2.45 16.06 -20.89
N ARG A 139 -2.59 16.06 -19.55
CA ARG A 139 -3.53 16.93 -18.82
C ARG A 139 -2.81 17.89 -17.91
N PRO A 140 -3.30 19.13 -17.82
CA PRO A 140 -2.88 20.04 -16.78
C PRO A 140 -3.26 19.48 -15.41
N TRP A 141 -2.31 19.27 -14.54
CA TRP A 141 -2.56 18.83 -13.15
C TRP A 141 -3.44 19.80 -12.37
N ILE A 142 -3.37 21.08 -12.74
CA ILE A 142 -4.12 22.16 -12.10
C ILE A 142 -5.63 22.02 -12.29
N ASP A 143 -6.06 21.32 -13.35
CA ASP A 143 -7.48 21.09 -13.64
C ASP A 143 -8.02 19.83 -12.97
N ASN A 144 -7.17 19.13 -12.22
CA ASN A 144 -7.54 17.90 -11.53
C ASN A 144 -7.93 18.21 -10.09
N ASP A 145 -9.22 18.21 -9.80
CA ASP A 145 -9.71 18.14 -8.43
C ASP A 145 -9.86 16.66 -8.06
N SER A 146 -8.91 16.15 -7.28
CA SER A 146 -8.95 14.77 -6.81
C SER A 146 -10.10 14.52 -5.83
N GLY A 147 -10.68 15.59 -5.27
CA GLY A 147 -11.69 15.50 -4.24
C GLY A 147 -11.16 14.90 -2.92
N GLU A 148 -12.04 14.78 -1.97
CA GLU A 148 -11.77 14.13 -0.69
C GLU A 148 -12.35 12.72 -0.71
N ILE A 149 -11.54 11.74 -0.35
CA ILE A 149 -11.94 10.33 -0.27
C ILE A 149 -11.92 9.91 1.19
N PRO A 150 -13.08 9.61 1.79
CA PRO A 150 -13.14 9.10 3.15
C PRO A 150 -12.60 7.67 3.20
N VAL A 151 -11.72 7.39 4.16
CA VAL A 151 -11.20 6.06 4.45
C VAL A 151 -11.44 5.76 5.92
N THR A 152 -12.24 4.74 6.19
CA THR A 152 -12.53 4.31 7.56
C THR A 152 -11.73 3.06 7.90
N VAL A 153 -10.92 3.15 8.95
CA VAL A 153 -10.12 2.03 9.47
C VAL A 153 -10.57 1.64 10.87
N THR A 154 -10.61 0.35 11.14
CA THR A 154 -10.90 -0.20 12.46
C THR A 154 -9.65 -0.88 13.02
N LEU A 155 -9.21 -0.45 14.19
CA LEU A 155 -8.06 -0.99 14.90
C LEU A 155 -8.52 -1.81 16.11
N LYS A 156 -7.78 -2.87 16.42
CA LYS A 156 -7.95 -3.62 17.67
C LYS A 156 -7.60 -2.77 18.88
N GLY A 157 -8.43 -2.83 19.90
CA GLY A 157 -8.19 -2.17 21.19
C GLY A 157 -8.65 -0.72 21.24
N LYS A 158 -8.56 -0.16 22.44
CA LYS A 158 -8.94 1.21 22.72
C LYS A 158 -7.73 2.15 22.59
N TRP A 159 -7.82 3.06 21.63
CA TRP A 159 -6.76 4.02 21.35
C TRP A 159 -7.28 5.46 21.48
N ASN A 160 -6.49 6.32 22.09
CA ASN A 160 -6.76 7.76 22.15
C ASN A 160 -5.97 8.44 21.02
N VAL A 161 -6.65 9.28 20.27
CA VAL A 161 -6.10 10.01 19.12
C VAL A 161 -6.21 11.50 19.42
N ALA A 162 -5.16 12.25 19.14
CA ALA A 162 -5.23 13.70 19.13
C ALA A 162 -6.12 14.13 17.94
N GLU A 163 -6.93 15.15 18.14
CA GLU A 163 -7.73 15.73 17.05
C GLU A 163 -6.83 16.27 15.95
N THR A 164 -7.17 15.94 14.70
CA THR A 164 -6.51 16.46 13.50
C THR A 164 -7.56 16.87 12.48
N PRO A 165 -7.23 17.79 11.55
CA PRO A 165 -8.17 18.23 10.52
C PRO A 165 -8.62 17.09 9.59
N TYR A 166 -7.79 16.04 9.46
CA TYR A 166 -7.97 14.95 8.50
C TYR A 166 -8.31 13.59 9.12
N CYS A 167 -8.39 13.50 10.46
CA CYS A 167 -8.72 12.24 11.13
C CYS A 167 -9.75 12.49 12.25
N LYS A 168 -10.86 11.75 12.21
CA LYS A 168 -11.94 11.79 13.20
C LYS A 168 -12.09 10.44 13.87
N VAL A 169 -12.39 10.45 15.17
CA VAL A 169 -12.81 9.25 15.91
C VAL A 169 -14.30 9.04 15.69
N ILE A 170 -14.67 7.96 14.99
CA ILE A 170 -16.08 7.61 14.75
C ILE A 170 -16.66 6.87 15.94
N SER A 171 -15.92 5.89 16.46
CA SER A 171 -16.31 5.18 17.69
C SER A 171 -15.07 4.61 18.38
N LYS A 172 -15.21 4.38 19.68
CA LYS A 172 -14.13 3.82 20.48
C LYS A 172 -14.72 3.05 21.67
N ASP A 173 -14.33 1.81 21.84
CA ASP A 173 -14.64 0.98 22.99
C ASP A 173 -13.42 0.19 23.47
N LYS A 174 -13.61 -0.79 24.37
CA LYS A 174 -12.50 -1.62 24.90
C LYS A 174 -11.91 -2.55 23.85
N GLN A 175 -12.66 -2.89 22.80
CA GLN A 175 -12.27 -3.91 21.82
C GLN A 175 -11.71 -3.28 20.54
N GLN A 176 -12.19 -2.10 20.17
CA GLN A 176 -11.85 -1.47 18.90
C GLN A 176 -11.87 0.06 18.94
N THR A 177 -11.14 0.65 18.03
CA THR A 177 -11.16 2.07 17.71
C THR A 177 -11.40 2.25 16.22
N VAL A 178 -12.43 3.00 15.86
CA VAL A 178 -12.80 3.29 14.47
C VAL A 178 -12.45 4.73 14.16
N LEU A 179 -11.61 4.91 13.16
CA LEU A 179 -11.10 6.20 12.69
C LEU A 179 -11.51 6.42 11.25
N GLN A 180 -11.93 7.63 10.91
CA GLN A 180 -12.16 8.04 9.53
C GLN A 180 -11.15 9.11 9.14
N PHE A 181 -10.44 8.85 8.06
CA PHE A 181 -9.52 9.78 7.43
C PHE A 181 -10.18 10.45 6.22
N THR A 182 -9.88 11.72 6.02
CA THR A 182 -10.21 12.44 4.80
C THR A 182 -8.93 12.46 3.94
N CYS A 183 -8.81 11.49 3.04
CA CYS A 183 -7.65 11.34 2.16
C CYS A 183 -7.82 12.18 0.90
N ARG A 184 -6.70 12.70 0.38
CA ARG A 184 -6.67 13.52 -0.83
C ARG A 184 -5.31 13.42 -1.51
N ASP A 185 -5.29 13.51 -2.83
CA ASP A 185 -4.07 13.65 -3.66
C ASP A 185 -3.04 12.53 -3.45
N ALA A 186 -3.48 11.31 -3.09
CA ALA A 186 -2.60 10.20 -2.70
C ALA A 186 -1.61 10.56 -1.57
N ALA A 187 -1.88 11.60 -0.80
CA ALA A 187 -1.05 11.99 0.33
C ALA A 187 -1.13 10.98 1.47
N SER A 188 -0.09 10.95 2.28
CA SER A 188 -0.05 10.16 3.51
C SER A 188 -0.48 11.02 4.70
N PHE A 189 -1.34 10.47 5.55
CA PHE A 189 -1.86 11.13 6.75
C PHE A 189 -1.44 10.35 7.99
N ASP A 190 -0.67 10.98 8.84
CA ASP A 190 -0.09 10.38 10.04
C ASP A 190 -0.83 10.81 11.29
N VAL A 191 -1.15 9.86 12.16
CA VAL A 191 -1.68 10.14 13.51
C VAL A 191 -0.98 9.29 14.56
N GLU A 192 -0.64 9.92 15.69
CA GLU A 192 -0.16 9.22 16.88
C GLU A 192 -1.35 8.81 17.74
N LEU A 193 -1.40 7.54 18.12
CA LEU A 193 -2.39 6.99 19.02
C LEU A 193 -1.71 6.55 20.33
N LYS A 194 -2.43 6.69 21.45
CA LYS A 194 -1.97 6.30 22.78
C LYS A 194 -3.00 5.39 23.46
N LYS A 195 -2.54 4.47 24.28
CA LYS A 195 -3.42 3.67 25.13
C LYS A 195 -4.09 4.49 26.23
#